data_275eaad8f1696eebc4d362313ef0c78c
#
_entry.id   275eaad8f1696eebc4d362313ef0c78c
#
_cell.length_a   1.000
_cell.length_b   1.000
_cell.length_c   1.000
_cell.angle_alpha   90.00
_cell.angle_beta   90.00
_cell.angle_gamma   90.00
#
_symmetry.space_group_name_H-M   'P 1'
#
loop_
_entity.id
_entity.type
_entity.pdbx_description
1 polymer ?
#
loop_
_entity_poly.entity_id
_entity_poly.type
_entity_poly.pdbx_seq_one_letter_code
_entity_poly.pdbx_strand_id
1 'polypeptide(L)'
;DTAKHRFHCDADNLIQKVYMSIASYFADSASDELRMDPLFNHILAKKLASQPTLSRFFSRMDKNTIKQLDEINMNMRKRIYSVEKPKHILLDVDSTNFKTFGKQEESSFNFHYKSNGYHPLLAFDGLTGDLLKAELRPGSIYTSNGIEQFIRPLIKEFSELEPDTHLSLRGDSGFAKPKLYELLEENSVSYAIRLKANASLYSLAAGAVQELTDICTSNILDYKVVYDEFYYQ
;
A
#
# COMPACT_ATOMS: atom_id res chain seq x y z
N ASP A 1 13.56 13.38 20.15
CA ASP A 1 12.89 14.32 21.06
C ASP A 1 13.93 15.17 21.81
N THR A 2 13.95 16.47 21.56
CA THR A 2 14.96 17.40 22.10
C THR A 2 14.49 18.12 23.37
N ALA A 3 13.25 17.97 23.80
CA ALA A 3 12.72 18.65 24.97
C ALA A 3 13.15 17.96 26.27
N LYS A 4 13.73 18.74 27.19
CA LYS A 4 14.26 18.24 28.46
C LYS A 4 13.20 17.83 29.50
N HIS A 5 11.97 18.34 29.38
CA HIS A 5 10.86 18.07 30.31
C HIS A 5 9.55 17.90 29.54
N ARG A 6 9.18 16.64 29.23
CA ARG A 6 7.87 16.31 28.70
C ARG A 6 7.23 15.21 29.53
N PHE A 7 5.94 15.38 29.80
CA PHE A 7 5.15 14.33 30.44
C PHE A 7 4.91 13.16 29.46
N HIS A 8 4.70 13.46 28.18
CA HIS A 8 4.58 12.48 27.10
C HIS A 8 5.76 12.62 26.13
N CYS A 9 6.61 11.62 26.06
CA CYS A 9 7.65 11.56 25.02
C CYS A 9 7.07 11.12 23.68
N ASP A 10 7.87 11.15 22.61
CA ASP A 10 7.39 10.78 21.28
C ASP A 10 7.00 9.30 21.19
N ALA A 11 7.70 8.41 21.92
CA ALA A 11 7.33 7.01 22.01
C ALA A 11 5.95 6.82 22.67
N ASP A 12 5.63 7.56 23.75
CA ASP A 12 4.32 7.51 24.39
C ASP A 12 3.21 7.91 23.43
N ASN A 13 3.43 9.01 22.69
CA ASN A 13 2.45 9.51 21.72
C ASN A 13 2.24 8.53 20.56
N LEU A 14 3.30 7.90 20.07
CA LEU A 14 3.23 6.89 19.01
C LEU A 14 2.47 5.66 19.48
N ILE A 15 2.82 5.11 20.65
CA ILE A 15 2.15 3.93 21.22
C ILE A 15 0.67 4.24 21.48
N GLN A 16 0.35 5.41 22.05
CA GLN A 16 -1.04 5.82 22.23
C GLN A 16 -1.80 5.82 20.89
N LYS A 17 -1.21 6.38 19.83
CA LYS A 17 -1.85 6.43 18.51
C LYS A 17 -2.04 5.03 17.91
N VAL A 18 -1.09 4.12 18.11
CA VAL A 18 -1.21 2.71 17.69
C VAL A 18 -2.41 2.05 18.39
N TYR A 19 -2.50 2.16 19.72
CA TYR A 19 -3.64 1.57 20.46
C TYR A 19 -4.98 2.23 20.11
N MET A 20 -5.01 3.55 19.91
CA MET A 20 -6.21 4.22 19.39
C MET A 20 -6.62 3.67 18.03
N SER A 21 -5.68 3.45 17.11
CA SER A 21 -5.95 2.89 15.79
C SER A 21 -6.46 1.45 15.86
N ILE A 22 -5.87 0.59 16.71
CA ILE A 22 -6.34 -0.78 16.96
C ILE A 22 -7.78 -0.78 17.48
N ALA A 23 -8.13 0.18 18.34
CA ALA A 23 -9.48 0.35 18.88
C ALA A 23 -10.43 1.14 17.94
N SER A 24 -10.01 1.40 16.68
CA SER A 24 -10.77 2.13 15.66
C SER A 24 -11.00 3.62 15.94
N TYR A 25 -10.21 4.24 16.79
CA TYR A 25 -10.20 5.68 17.04
C TYR A 25 -9.16 6.38 16.17
N PHE A 26 -9.51 6.74 14.95
CA PHE A 26 -8.56 7.31 13.99
C PHE A 26 -8.34 8.81 14.15
N ALA A 27 -9.31 9.55 14.68
CA ALA A 27 -9.22 10.98 14.90
C ALA A 27 -8.47 11.32 16.21
N ASP A 28 -7.59 12.33 16.16
CA ASP A 28 -6.84 12.76 17.34
C ASP A 28 -7.76 13.35 18.44
N SER A 29 -8.92 13.91 18.06
CA SER A 29 -9.94 14.44 18.99
C SER A 29 -10.48 13.37 19.94
N ALA A 30 -10.54 12.11 19.52
CA ALA A 30 -10.98 11.01 20.37
C ALA A 30 -10.06 10.81 21.60
N SER A 31 -8.82 11.29 21.55
CA SER A 31 -7.91 11.17 22.70
C SER A 31 -8.41 11.90 23.94
N ASP A 32 -9.12 13.01 23.80
CA ASP A 32 -9.62 13.78 24.93
C ASP A 32 -10.74 13.04 25.69
N GLU A 33 -11.58 12.30 24.96
CA GLU A 33 -12.61 11.43 25.54
C GLU A 33 -11.97 10.19 26.19
N LEU A 34 -11.03 9.55 25.49
CA LEU A 34 -10.32 8.35 25.98
C LEU A 34 -9.43 8.60 27.20
N ARG A 35 -9.09 9.84 27.54
CA ARG A 35 -8.30 10.20 28.74
C ARG A 35 -8.96 9.75 30.04
N MET A 36 -10.29 9.58 30.04
CA MET A 36 -11.04 9.09 31.19
C MET A 36 -11.27 7.58 31.15
N ASP A 37 -10.89 6.91 30.07
CA ASP A 37 -11.03 5.47 29.92
C ASP A 37 -10.00 4.73 30.79
N PRO A 38 -10.44 3.91 31.76
CA PRO A 38 -9.54 3.21 32.66
C PRO A 38 -8.70 2.14 31.95
N LEU A 39 -9.21 1.51 30.87
CA LEU A 39 -8.49 0.49 30.13
C LEU A 39 -7.30 1.10 29.37
N PHE A 40 -7.51 2.21 28.65
CA PHE A 40 -6.41 2.91 27.97
C PHE A 40 -5.34 3.40 28.95
N ASN A 41 -5.75 3.97 30.09
CA ASN A 41 -4.81 4.41 31.12
C ASN A 41 -4.03 3.24 31.73
N HIS A 42 -4.66 2.07 31.89
CA HIS A 42 -4.02 0.86 32.39
C HIS A 42 -3.00 0.31 31.38
N ILE A 43 -3.40 0.13 30.12
CA ILE A 43 -2.52 -0.40 29.04
C ILE A 43 -1.29 0.47 28.84
N LEU A 44 -1.46 1.79 28.84
CA LEU A 44 -0.37 2.73 28.62
C LEU A 44 0.40 3.10 29.89
N ALA A 45 -0.04 2.58 31.04
CA ALA A 45 0.55 2.83 32.37
C ALA A 45 0.73 4.33 32.71
N LYS A 46 -0.04 5.20 32.06
CA LYS A 46 -0.06 6.66 32.29
C LYS A 46 -1.31 7.30 31.67
N LYS A 47 -1.59 8.53 32.10
CA LYS A 47 -2.66 9.35 31.53
C LYS A 47 -2.37 9.65 30.06
N LEU A 48 -3.37 9.53 29.18
CA LEU A 48 -3.23 9.77 27.75
C LEU A 48 -2.87 11.24 27.45
N ALA A 49 -2.11 11.41 26.37
CA ALA A 49 -1.87 12.72 25.79
C ALA A 49 -3.17 13.33 25.25
N SER A 50 -3.33 14.62 25.39
CA SER A 50 -4.48 15.34 24.83
C SER A 50 -4.38 15.54 23.32
N GLN A 51 -5.51 15.82 22.66
CA GLN A 51 -5.55 16.14 21.24
C GLN A 51 -4.48 17.18 20.82
N PRO A 52 -4.30 18.34 21.51
CA PRO A 52 -3.25 19.28 21.14
C PRO A 52 -1.83 18.72 21.28
N THR A 53 -1.60 17.76 22.17
CA THR A 53 -0.30 17.11 22.34
C THR A 53 -0.02 16.19 21.16
N LEU A 54 -0.98 15.37 20.72
CA LEU A 54 -0.87 14.53 19.53
C LEU A 54 -0.70 15.39 18.27
N SER A 55 -1.45 16.45 18.11
CA SER A 55 -1.32 17.38 16.97
C SER A 55 0.10 17.96 16.88
N ARG A 56 0.67 18.42 18.01
CA ARG A 56 2.07 18.88 18.06
C ARG A 56 3.09 17.76 17.83
N PHE A 57 2.76 16.53 18.20
CA PHE A 57 3.60 15.37 17.88
C PHE A 57 3.68 15.15 16.37
N PHE A 58 2.56 15.11 15.67
CA PHE A 58 2.54 14.96 14.22
C PHE A 58 3.20 16.11 13.47
N SER A 59 3.03 17.37 13.96
CA SER A 59 3.66 18.53 13.31
C SER A 59 5.20 18.55 13.39
N ARG A 60 5.81 17.67 14.19
CA ARG A 60 7.27 17.50 14.27
C ARG A 60 7.80 16.38 13.37
N MET A 61 6.91 15.60 12.75
CA MET A 61 7.34 14.52 11.86
C MET A 61 7.92 15.10 10.56
N ASP A 62 8.98 14.47 10.10
CA ASP A 62 9.70 14.84 8.90
C ASP A 62 10.01 13.59 8.05
N LYS A 63 10.77 13.79 6.95
CA LYS A 63 11.19 12.68 6.07
C LYS A 63 12.02 11.61 6.80
N ASN A 64 12.74 11.96 7.87
CA ASN A 64 13.49 10.98 8.66
C ASN A 64 12.56 10.13 9.52
N THR A 65 11.50 10.73 10.05
CA THR A 65 10.45 10.00 10.78
C THR A 65 9.79 8.95 9.89
N ILE A 66 9.47 9.30 8.63
CA ILE A 66 8.90 8.34 7.67
C ILE A 66 9.85 7.16 7.44
N LYS A 67 11.14 7.42 7.22
CA LYS A 67 12.15 6.35 7.08
C LYS A 67 12.21 5.44 8.32
N GLN A 68 12.14 6.01 9.52
CA GLN A 68 12.13 5.24 10.77
C GLN A 68 10.86 4.37 10.88
N LEU A 69 9.71 4.86 10.45
CA LEU A 69 8.48 4.07 10.40
C LEU A 69 8.57 2.92 9.39
N ASP A 70 9.15 3.16 8.21
CA ASP A 70 9.43 2.11 7.23
C ASP A 70 10.37 1.03 7.78
N GLU A 71 11.43 1.45 8.48
CA GLU A 71 12.37 0.53 9.15
C GLU A 71 11.69 -0.30 10.26
N ILE A 72 10.80 0.31 11.03
CA ILE A 72 10.00 -0.40 12.05
C ILE A 72 9.12 -1.44 11.38
N ASN A 73 8.40 -1.06 10.31
CA ASN A 73 7.53 -1.96 9.58
C ASN A 73 8.31 -3.15 8.99
N MET A 74 9.46 -2.88 8.37
CA MET A 74 10.37 -3.91 7.85
C MET A 74 10.86 -4.85 8.97
N ASN A 75 11.28 -4.30 10.12
CA ASN A 75 11.77 -5.10 11.24
C ASN A 75 10.65 -5.96 11.87
N MET A 76 9.41 -5.47 11.91
CA MET A 76 8.25 -6.25 12.34
C MET A 76 8.02 -7.44 11.39
N ARG A 77 8.02 -7.23 10.07
CA ARG A 77 7.93 -8.32 9.08
C ARG A 77 9.03 -9.35 9.26
N LYS A 78 10.29 -8.92 9.38
CA LYS A 78 11.43 -9.83 9.61
C LYS A 78 11.23 -10.70 10.86
N ARG A 79 10.67 -10.14 11.93
CA ARG A 79 10.37 -10.92 13.15
C ARG A 79 9.24 -11.92 12.91
N ILE A 80 8.18 -11.56 12.20
CA ILE A 80 7.08 -12.46 11.86
C ILE A 80 7.64 -13.61 10.99
N TYR A 81 8.38 -13.29 9.95
CA TYR A 81 8.95 -14.26 9.01
C TYR A 81 10.05 -15.14 9.63
N SER A 82 10.68 -14.71 10.73
CA SER A 82 11.59 -15.58 11.48
C SER A 82 10.88 -16.71 12.22
N VAL A 83 9.57 -16.56 12.48
CA VAL A 83 8.73 -17.60 13.11
C VAL A 83 8.06 -18.45 12.04
N GLU A 84 7.48 -17.81 11.03
CA GLU A 84 6.80 -18.49 9.92
C GLU A 84 7.22 -17.84 8.61
N LYS A 85 8.11 -18.53 7.87
CA LYS A 85 8.63 -18.03 6.60
C LYS A 85 7.57 -18.12 5.51
N PRO A 86 7.31 -17.03 4.77
CA PRO A 86 6.38 -17.06 3.67
C PRO A 86 6.98 -17.86 2.52
N LYS A 87 6.21 -18.79 1.96
CA LYS A 87 6.57 -19.49 0.70
C LYS A 87 6.27 -18.64 -0.52
N HIS A 88 5.34 -17.71 -0.39
CA HIS A 88 4.87 -16.85 -1.44
C HIS A 88 4.57 -15.46 -0.88
N ILE A 89 5.00 -14.41 -1.59
CA ILE A 89 4.68 -13.01 -1.30
C ILE A 89 4.09 -12.42 -2.58
N LEU A 90 2.93 -11.81 -2.45
CA LEU A 90 2.25 -11.12 -3.55
C LEU A 90 2.30 -9.61 -3.32
N LEU A 91 3.19 -8.92 -4.01
CA LEU A 91 3.21 -7.46 -4.05
C LEU A 91 1.97 -6.96 -4.79
N ASP A 92 0.95 -6.57 -4.05
CA ASP A 92 -0.27 -5.96 -4.59
C ASP A 92 -0.09 -4.44 -4.58
N VAL A 93 0.14 -3.87 -5.77
CA VAL A 93 0.42 -2.43 -5.91
C VAL A 93 -0.79 -1.69 -6.44
N ASP A 94 -1.11 -0.60 -5.78
CA ASP A 94 -2.23 0.25 -6.16
C ASP A 94 -1.94 1.72 -5.82
N SER A 95 -2.72 2.61 -6.41
CA SER A 95 -2.73 4.03 -6.08
C SER A 95 -4.15 4.48 -5.80
N THR A 96 -4.30 5.34 -4.81
CA THR A 96 -5.61 5.82 -4.39
C THR A 96 -5.67 7.34 -4.37
N ASN A 97 -6.83 7.91 -4.13
CA ASN A 97 -7.02 9.36 -4.04
C ASN A 97 -7.31 9.78 -2.60
N PHE A 98 -6.43 10.60 -2.03
CA PHE A 98 -6.66 11.27 -0.76
C PHE A 98 -7.08 12.71 -1.02
N LYS A 99 -8.39 12.91 -1.09
CA LYS A 99 -8.98 14.23 -1.31
C LYS A 99 -8.65 15.17 -0.16
N THR A 100 -8.20 16.40 -0.48
CA THR A 100 -7.92 17.44 0.50
C THR A 100 -8.88 18.62 0.34
N PHE A 101 -9.04 19.35 1.44
CA PHE A 101 -9.83 20.57 1.49
C PHE A 101 -8.92 21.73 1.87
N GLY A 102 -9.00 22.82 1.09
CA GLY A 102 -8.11 23.97 1.27
C GLY A 102 -6.73 23.79 0.63
N LYS A 103 -5.80 24.68 1.00
CA LYS A 103 -4.42 24.69 0.47
C LYS A 103 -3.54 23.88 1.41
N GLN A 104 -3.27 22.63 1.03
CA GLN A 104 -2.30 21.79 1.75
C GLN A 104 -0.99 21.71 0.95
N GLU A 105 0.13 21.58 1.68
CA GLU A 105 1.46 21.47 1.10
C GLU A 105 1.52 20.31 0.08
N GLU A 106 2.08 20.59 -1.10
CA GLU A 106 2.20 19.64 -2.23
C GLU A 106 0.90 19.00 -2.72
N SER A 107 -0.27 19.41 -2.23
CA SER A 107 -1.54 18.94 -2.81
C SER A 107 -1.73 19.53 -4.20
N SER A 108 -2.27 18.73 -5.13
CA SER A 108 -2.50 19.15 -6.50
C SER A 108 -3.74 18.50 -7.10
N PHE A 109 -4.21 19.02 -8.23
CA PHE A 109 -5.40 18.52 -8.88
C PHE A 109 -5.12 17.18 -9.58
N ASN A 110 -5.94 16.19 -9.28
CA ASN A 110 -5.94 14.90 -9.95
C ASN A 110 -7.02 14.88 -11.03
N PHE A 111 -6.62 14.73 -12.29
CA PHE A 111 -7.54 14.76 -13.42
C PHE A 111 -8.43 13.52 -13.50
N HIS A 112 -7.95 12.37 -13.03
CA HIS A 112 -8.72 11.13 -13.03
C HIS A 112 -9.87 11.19 -12.00
N TYR A 113 -9.57 11.63 -10.79
CA TYR A 113 -10.56 11.75 -9.70
C TYR A 113 -11.27 13.10 -9.67
N LYS A 114 -10.87 14.06 -10.51
CA LYS A 114 -11.42 15.42 -10.60
C LYS A 114 -11.49 16.14 -9.25
N SER A 115 -10.44 16.00 -8.45
CA SER A 115 -10.33 16.57 -7.10
C SER A 115 -8.91 17.01 -6.78
N ASN A 116 -8.77 18.00 -5.89
CA ASN A 116 -7.49 18.35 -5.30
C ASN A 116 -7.15 17.33 -4.19
N GLY A 117 -5.87 16.97 -4.08
CA GLY A 117 -5.41 16.07 -3.05
C GLY A 117 -4.06 15.45 -3.32
N TYR A 118 -3.89 14.26 -2.79
CA TYR A 118 -2.72 13.42 -2.97
C TYR A 118 -3.10 12.15 -3.74
N HIS A 119 -2.11 11.57 -4.38
CA HIS A 119 -2.24 10.30 -5.11
C HIS A 119 -1.17 9.30 -4.61
N PRO A 120 -1.33 8.81 -3.36
CA PRO A 120 -0.36 7.89 -2.77
C PRO A 120 -0.24 6.61 -3.57
N LEU A 121 0.98 6.06 -3.56
CA LEU A 121 1.29 4.73 -4.06
C LEU A 121 1.44 3.80 -2.86
N LEU A 122 0.79 2.65 -2.94
CA LEU A 122 0.70 1.68 -1.86
C LEU A 122 1.14 0.30 -2.38
N ALA A 123 1.81 -0.46 -1.53
CA ALA A 123 2.08 -1.87 -1.75
C ALA A 123 1.64 -2.66 -0.51
N PHE A 124 0.83 -3.66 -0.74
CA PHE A 124 0.40 -4.61 0.28
C PHE A 124 0.91 -6.02 -0.07
N ASP A 125 1.01 -6.90 0.92
CA ASP A 125 1.00 -8.32 0.63
C ASP A 125 -0.45 -8.73 0.34
N GLY A 126 -0.73 -9.05 -0.91
CA GLY A 126 -2.07 -9.42 -1.37
C GLY A 126 -2.59 -10.74 -0.79
N LEU A 127 -1.75 -11.51 -0.07
CA LEU A 127 -2.15 -12.75 0.61
C LEU A 127 -2.54 -12.52 2.06
N THR A 128 -1.85 -11.62 2.76
CA THR A 128 -2.08 -11.34 4.18
C THR A 128 -2.81 -10.02 4.43
N GLY A 129 -2.76 -9.09 3.48
CA GLY A 129 -3.27 -7.73 3.60
C GLY A 129 -2.33 -6.78 4.34
N ASP A 130 -1.11 -7.21 4.66
CA ASP A 130 -0.14 -6.39 5.37
C ASP A 130 0.39 -5.25 4.50
N LEU A 131 0.45 -4.04 5.05
CA LEU A 131 1.08 -2.91 4.37
C LEU A 131 2.60 -3.13 4.29
N LEU A 132 3.12 -3.21 3.08
CA LEU A 132 4.55 -3.36 2.82
C LEU A 132 5.24 -2.01 2.68
N LYS A 133 4.63 -1.09 1.93
CA LYS A 133 5.17 0.26 1.70
C LYS A 133 4.08 1.25 1.31
N ALA A 134 4.27 2.51 1.69
CA ALA A 134 3.42 3.62 1.27
C ALA A 134 4.29 4.82 0.89
N GLU A 135 3.88 5.56 -0.16
CA GLU A 135 4.50 6.80 -0.58
C GLU A 135 3.42 7.85 -0.86
N LEU A 136 3.43 8.95 -0.12
CA LEU A 136 2.54 10.07 -0.38
C LEU A 136 3.09 10.88 -1.56
N ARG A 137 2.24 11.09 -2.58
CA ARG A 137 2.61 11.82 -3.80
C ARG A 137 1.58 12.90 -4.10
N PRO A 138 1.96 14.02 -4.74
CA PRO A 138 1.03 15.02 -5.25
C PRO A 138 -0.07 14.39 -6.12
N GLY A 139 -1.28 14.95 -6.09
CA GLY A 139 -2.42 14.42 -6.84
C GLY A 139 -2.23 14.37 -8.36
N SER A 140 -1.39 15.26 -8.91
CA SER A 140 -1.07 15.30 -10.34
C SER A 140 -0.14 14.19 -10.84
N ILE A 141 0.48 13.42 -9.93
CA ILE A 141 1.40 12.34 -10.32
C ILE A 141 0.61 11.17 -10.89
N TYR A 142 1.00 10.70 -12.07
CA TYR A 142 0.38 9.54 -12.70
C TYR A 142 0.72 8.23 -11.94
N THR A 143 -0.20 7.27 -11.93
CA THR A 143 -0.13 6.01 -11.18
C THR A 143 1.23 5.33 -11.25
N SER A 144 1.74 5.09 -12.45
CA SER A 144 3.01 4.37 -12.66
C SER A 144 4.28 5.22 -12.53
N ASN A 145 4.17 6.53 -12.32
CA ASN A 145 5.38 7.34 -12.17
C ASN A 145 6.08 6.98 -10.86
N GLY A 146 7.38 6.63 -10.95
CA GLY A 146 8.20 6.24 -9.81
C GLY A 146 7.98 4.81 -9.31
N ILE A 147 7.19 3.98 -10.01
CA ILE A 147 6.90 2.62 -9.55
C ILE A 147 8.17 1.77 -9.41
N GLU A 148 9.13 1.89 -10.33
CA GLU A 148 10.37 1.12 -10.29
C GLU A 148 11.19 1.45 -9.04
N GLN A 149 11.30 2.75 -8.69
CA GLN A 149 11.99 3.22 -7.49
C GLN A 149 11.24 2.80 -6.21
N PHE A 150 9.92 2.76 -6.30
CA PHE A 150 9.06 2.41 -5.18
C PHE A 150 9.18 0.94 -4.81
N ILE A 151 9.14 0.02 -5.79
CA ILE A 151 9.15 -1.43 -5.50
C ILE A 151 10.55 -2.04 -5.41
N ARG A 152 11.58 -1.44 -6.01
CA ARG A 152 12.95 -1.98 -5.99
C ARG A 152 13.46 -2.32 -4.58
N PRO A 153 13.25 -1.49 -3.53
CA PRO A 153 13.61 -1.85 -2.16
C PRO A 153 12.87 -3.08 -1.63
N LEU A 154 11.60 -3.26 -1.99
CA LEU A 154 10.81 -4.43 -1.59
C LEU A 154 11.31 -5.69 -2.29
N ILE A 155 11.56 -5.62 -3.60
CA ILE A 155 12.16 -6.75 -4.33
C ILE A 155 13.49 -7.15 -3.69
N LYS A 156 14.35 -6.19 -3.37
CA LYS A 156 15.63 -6.45 -2.70
C LYS A 156 15.42 -7.08 -1.32
N GLU A 157 14.52 -6.55 -0.50
CA GLU A 157 14.21 -7.09 0.83
C GLU A 157 13.77 -8.55 0.75
N PHE A 158 12.86 -8.86 -0.18
CA PHE A 158 12.31 -10.21 -0.31
C PHE A 158 13.24 -11.18 -1.04
N SER A 159 14.12 -10.72 -1.92
CA SER A 159 15.14 -11.57 -2.54
C SER A 159 16.23 -12.02 -1.55
N GLU A 160 16.38 -11.34 -0.42
CA GLU A 160 17.26 -11.74 0.69
C GLU A 160 16.63 -12.85 1.57
N LEU A 161 15.32 -13.12 1.42
CA LEU A 161 14.67 -14.29 2.02
C LEU A 161 15.17 -15.56 1.35
N GLU A 162 14.92 -16.69 2.00
CA GLU A 162 15.41 -17.97 1.48
C GLU A 162 14.96 -18.28 0.04
N PRO A 163 15.73 -19.05 -0.73
CA PRO A 163 15.50 -19.30 -2.16
C PRO A 163 14.11 -19.85 -2.51
N ASP A 164 13.44 -20.44 -1.54
CA ASP A 164 12.10 -21.04 -1.74
C ASP A 164 10.94 -20.03 -1.67
N THR A 165 11.22 -18.76 -1.35
CA THR A 165 10.18 -17.71 -1.31
C THR A 165 9.90 -17.21 -2.72
N HIS A 166 8.72 -17.49 -3.23
CA HIS A 166 8.28 -17.02 -4.55
C HIS A 166 7.70 -15.60 -4.44
N LEU A 167 8.26 -14.66 -5.21
CA LEU A 167 7.80 -13.29 -5.28
C LEU A 167 6.98 -13.04 -6.53
N SER A 168 5.81 -12.46 -6.38
CA SER A 168 4.96 -12.03 -7.50
C SER A 168 4.45 -10.61 -7.29
N LEU A 169 4.08 -9.96 -8.39
CA LEU A 169 3.48 -8.63 -8.38
C LEU A 169 2.13 -8.64 -9.09
N ARG A 170 1.14 -7.99 -8.50
CA ARG A 170 -0.16 -7.70 -9.13
C ARG A 170 -0.37 -6.20 -9.22
N GLY A 171 -0.91 -5.75 -10.35
CA GLY A 171 -1.24 -4.34 -10.55
C GLY A 171 -2.34 -4.13 -11.58
N ASP A 172 -2.96 -2.97 -11.55
CA ASP A 172 -3.95 -2.57 -12.54
C ASP A 172 -3.29 -2.08 -13.86
N SER A 173 -4.10 -1.65 -14.81
CA SER A 173 -3.62 -1.17 -16.12
C SER A 173 -2.82 0.14 -16.05
N GLY A 174 -2.86 0.85 -14.95
CA GLY A 174 -2.05 2.04 -14.71
C GLY A 174 -0.57 1.72 -14.58
N PHE A 175 -0.23 0.49 -14.22
CA PHE A 175 1.14 0.00 -14.05
C PHE A 175 1.71 -0.71 -15.28
N ALA A 176 0.93 -0.89 -16.34
CA ALA A 176 1.37 -1.57 -17.56
C ALA A 176 2.41 -0.74 -18.33
N LYS A 177 3.69 -0.88 -17.94
CA LYS A 177 4.84 -0.17 -18.55
C LYS A 177 6.02 -1.11 -18.80
N PRO A 178 6.68 -0.99 -19.97
CA PRO A 178 7.84 -1.83 -20.33
C PRO A 178 8.93 -1.84 -19.25
N LYS A 179 9.31 -0.67 -18.72
CA LYS A 179 10.35 -0.57 -17.67
C LYS A 179 10.01 -1.34 -16.38
N LEU A 180 8.73 -1.44 -16.03
CA LEU A 180 8.32 -2.26 -14.89
C LEU A 180 8.47 -3.74 -15.22
N TYR A 181 8.06 -4.18 -16.42
CA TYR A 181 8.24 -5.56 -16.85
C TYR A 181 9.71 -5.96 -16.86
N GLU A 182 10.58 -5.15 -17.48
CA GLU A 182 12.04 -5.35 -17.49
C GLU A 182 12.58 -5.53 -16.06
N LEU A 183 12.20 -4.63 -15.13
CA LEU A 183 12.62 -4.74 -13.73
C LEU A 183 12.18 -6.04 -13.06
N LEU A 184 10.93 -6.48 -13.31
CA LEU A 184 10.39 -7.70 -12.71
C LEU A 184 11.08 -8.94 -13.30
N GLU A 185 11.28 -8.99 -14.60
CA GLU A 185 11.96 -10.09 -15.30
C GLU A 185 13.44 -10.19 -14.89
N GLU A 186 14.17 -9.07 -14.83
CA GLU A 186 15.56 -9.02 -14.34
C GLU A 186 15.72 -9.60 -12.93
N ASN A 187 14.68 -9.52 -12.10
CA ASN A 187 14.70 -10.01 -10.72
C ASN A 187 13.92 -11.32 -10.53
N SER A 188 13.51 -11.98 -11.59
CA SER A 188 12.73 -13.24 -11.56
C SER A 188 11.44 -13.13 -10.74
N VAL A 189 10.80 -11.98 -10.77
CA VAL A 189 9.50 -11.73 -10.13
C VAL A 189 8.39 -12.04 -11.12
N SER A 190 7.52 -12.99 -10.80
CA SER A 190 6.32 -13.25 -11.59
C SER A 190 5.34 -12.08 -11.49
N TYR A 191 4.55 -11.82 -12.54
CA TYR A 191 3.60 -10.71 -12.45
C TYR A 191 2.29 -10.96 -13.19
N ALA A 192 1.24 -10.31 -12.69
CA ALA A 192 -0.07 -10.22 -13.33
C ALA A 192 -0.50 -8.74 -13.37
N ILE A 193 -0.29 -8.10 -14.50
CA ILE A 193 -0.65 -6.68 -14.72
C ILE A 193 -1.68 -6.59 -15.83
N ARG A 194 -2.82 -6.00 -15.52
CA ARG A 194 -3.88 -5.82 -16.50
C ARG A 194 -3.43 -4.88 -17.62
N LEU A 195 -3.68 -5.25 -18.88
CA LEU A 195 -3.56 -4.34 -20.01
C LEU A 195 -4.85 -3.56 -20.21
N LYS A 196 -4.72 -2.30 -20.58
CA LYS A 196 -5.88 -1.49 -20.96
C LYS A 196 -6.39 -1.97 -22.33
N ALA A 197 -7.65 -2.39 -22.35
CA ALA A 197 -8.28 -2.87 -23.57
C ALA A 197 -8.19 -1.83 -24.71
N ASN A 198 -7.86 -2.29 -25.89
CA ASN A 198 -7.79 -1.50 -27.13
C ASN A 198 -8.16 -2.38 -28.34
N ALA A 199 -8.26 -1.78 -29.52
CA ALA A 199 -8.69 -2.50 -30.73
C ALA A 199 -7.78 -3.69 -31.08
N SER A 200 -6.46 -3.56 -30.89
CA SER A 200 -5.51 -4.66 -31.16
C SER A 200 -5.72 -5.82 -30.19
N LEU A 201 -5.88 -5.56 -28.91
CA LEU A 201 -6.16 -6.61 -27.90
C LEU A 201 -7.50 -7.28 -28.15
N TYR A 202 -8.54 -6.55 -28.53
CA TYR A 202 -9.82 -7.15 -28.91
C TYR A 202 -9.68 -8.06 -30.15
N SER A 203 -8.89 -7.65 -31.14
CA SER A 203 -8.63 -8.48 -32.31
C SER A 203 -7.86 -9.76 -31.98
N LEU A 204 -6.85 -9.67 -31.11
CA LEU A 204 -6.08 -10.83 -30.66
C LEU A 204 -6.94 -11.80 -29.84
N ALA A 205 -7.83 -11.29 -29.01
CA ALA A 205 -8.71 -12.10 -28.18
C ALA A 205 -9.94 -12.66 -28.91
N ALA A 206 -10.15 -12.34 -30.21
CA ALA A 206 -11.38 -12.68 -30.93
C ALA A 206 -11.66 -14.22 -30.93
N GLY A 207 -10.62 -15.05 -31.05
CA GLY A 207 -10.74 -16.52 -31.00
C GLY A 207 -11.25 -17.01 -29.64
N ALA A 208 -10.62 -16.55 -28.56
CA ALA A 208 -11.02 -16.91 -27.20
C ALA A 208 -12.43 -16.39 -26.84
N VAL A 209 -12.82 -15.22 -27.33
CA VAL A 209 -14.18 -14.66 -27.17
C VAL A 209 -15.20 -15.52 -27.90
N GLN A 210 -14.91 -15.98 -29.11
CA GLN A 210 -15.80 -16.88 -29.87
C GLN A 210 -15.96 -18.22 -29.15
N GLU A 211 -14.87 -18.83 -28.69
CA GLU A 211 -14.90 -20.08 -27.93
C GLU A 211 -15.72 -19.94 -26.65
N LEU A 212 -15.51 -18.85 -25.90
CA LEU A 212 -16.30 -18.56 -24.69
C LEU A 212 -17.78 -18.40 -25.01
N THR A 213 -18.11 -17.74 -26.12
CA THR A 213 -19.50 -17.55 -26.58
C THR A 213 -20.16 -18.88 -26.88
N ASP A 214 -19.47 -19.77 -27.60
CA ASP A 214 -19.99 -21.10 -27.96
C ASP A 214 -20.21 -21.97 -26.71
N ILE A 215 -19.30 -21.91 -25.72
CA ILE A 215 -19.47 -22.61 -24.44
C ILE A 215 -20.66 -22.05 -23.66
N CYS A 216 -20.80 -20.71 -23.57
CA CYS A 216 -21.89 -20.07 -22.83
C CYS A 216 -23.26 -20.28 -23.44
N THR A 217 -23.35 -20.47 -24.77
CA THR A 217 -24.62 -20.77 -25.47
C THR A 217 -25.18 -22.15 -25.06
N SER A 218 -24.31 -23.09 -24.69
CA SER A 218 -24.71 -24.44 -24.26
C SER A 218 -25.03 -24.52 -22.76
N ASN A 219 -24.51 -23.63 -21.93
CA ASN A 219 -24.77 -23.60 -20.49
C ASN A 219 -24.55 -22.20 -19.89
N ILE A 220 -25.65 -21.44 -19.75
CA ILE A 220 -25.68 -20.05 -19.25
C ILE A 220 -25.56 -19.92 -17.72
N LEU A 221 -25.67 -21.00 -16.98
CA LEU A 221 -25.71 -20.96 -15.50
C LEU A 221 -24.34 -21.07 -14.84
N ASP A 222 -23.33 -21.52 -15.57
CA ASP A 222 -21.99 -21.73 -15.03
C ASP A 222 -21.05 -20.59 -15.42
N TYR A 223 -20.22 -20.16 -14.46
CA TYR A 223 -19.10 -19.28 -14.74
C TYR A 223 -18.04 -20.01 -15.57
N LYS A 224 -17.70 -19.44 -16.72
CA LYS A 224 -16.71 -20.02 -17.66
C LYS A 224 -15.57 -19.04 -17.86
N VAL A 225 -14.36 -19.59 -18.01
CA VAL A 225 -13.14 -18.84 -18.32
C VAL A 225 -12.40 -19.58 -19.43
N VAL A 226 -11.96 -18.83 -20.43
CA VAL A 226 -11.07 -19.30 -21.48
C VAL A 226 -9.77 -18.53 -21.40
N TYR A 227 -8.64 -19.22 -21.50
CA TYR A 227 -7.31 -18.63 -21.51
C TYR A 227 -6.70 -18.79 -22.89
N ASP A 228 -6.00 -17.74 -23.34
CA ASP A 228 -5.28 -17.73 -24.60
C ASP A 228 -3.97 -16.98 -24.44
N GLU A 229 -2.98 -17.29 -25.26
CA GLU A 229 -1.65 -16.67 -25.23
C GLU A 229 -1.39 -15.96 -26.56
N PHE A 230 -0.92 -14.74 -26.49
CA PHE A 230 -0.55 -13.97 -27.67
C PHE A 230 0.57 -12.99 -27.38
N TYR A 231 1.31 -12.63 -28.42
CA TYR A 231 2.33 -11.59 -28.35
C TYR A 231 1.70 -10.22 -28.66
N TYR A 232 1.99 -9.26 -27.81
CA TYR A 232 1.52 -7.90 -27.94
C TYR A 232 2.69 -6.91 -27.83
N GLN A 233 2.88 -6.08 -28.85
CA GLN A 233 3.91 -5.05 -28.95
C GLN A 233 3.31 -3.66 -28.93
#